data_e0aa62295fe51d4b61a962766c2a2334
#
_entry.id   e0aa62295fe51d4b61a962766c2a2334
#
_cell.length_a   1.000
_cell.length_b   1.000
_cell.length_c   1.000
_cell.angle_alpha   90.00
_cell.angle_beta   90.00
_cell.angle_gamma   90.00
#
_symmetry.space_group_name_H-M   'P 1'
#
loop_
_entity.id
_entity.type
_entity.pdbx_description
1 polymer ?
#
loop_
_entity_poly.entity_id
_entity_poly.type
_entity_poly.pdbx_seq_one_letter_code
_entity_poly.pdbx_strand_id
1 'polypeptide(L)'
;LTVSRIEAPQYSCVKTHFDFTQFLRQRLAAFDDLFVQKELSVAINLLPDIYIDGDMGLLQKVVDNLLGNAATYSPPGNSVRVNLRQAEEKVYLTIENTGVHIPEDDISKLFEPFYRVEQSRNRQTGGSGLGLYIVKTIINLHNAEVSVQNTDDGVSIKVIF
;
A
#
# COMPACT_ATOMS: atom_id res chain seq x y z
N LEU A 1 3.07 -29.78 -18.48
CA LEU A 1 3.17 -28.42 -17.95
C LEU A 1 2.16 -28.20 -16.85
N THR A 2 2.62 -28.38 -15.63
CA THR A 2 1.83 -28.03 -14.47
C THR A 2 1.93 -26.51 -14.26
N VAL A 3 0.88 -25.82 -14.60
CA VAL A 3 0.74 -24.42 -14.16
C VAL A 3 0.41 -24.48 -12.66
N SER A 4 1.32 -24.05 -11.83
CA SER A 4 1.04 -23.94 -10.40
C SER A 4 -0.13 -22.97 -10.23
N ARG A 5 -1.25 -23.45 -9.73
CA ARG A 5 -2.31 -22.59 -9.24
C ARG A 5 -1.78 -21.88 -8.00
N ILE A 6 -1.77 -20.57 -8.04
CA ILE A 6 -1.57 -19.79 -6.83
C ILE A 6 -2.91 -19.78 -6.11
N GLU A 7 -2.94 -20.46 -4.98
CA GLU A 7 -4.07 -20.35 -4.09
C GLU A 7 -3.95 -19.06 -3.28
N ALA A 8 -5.07 -18.38 -3.07
CA ALA A 8 -5.12 -17.23 -2.19
C ALA A 8 -4.62 -17.65 -0.80
N PRO A 9 -3.72 -16.87 -0.17
CA PRO A 9 -3.32 -17.18 1.19
C PRO A 9 -4.52 -17.27 2.10
N GLN A 10 -4.60 -18.33 2.89
CA GLN A 10 -5.65 -18.48 3.88
C GLN A 10 -5.19 -17.77 5.16
N TYR A 11 -5.72 -16.58 5.38
CA TYR A 11 -5.47 -15.84 6.60
C TYR A 11 -6.64 -16.01 7.56
N SER A 12 -6.32 -16.25 8.82
CA SER A 12 -7.29 -16.11 9.89
C SER A 12 -7.37 -14.63 10.25
N CYS A 13 -8.52 -14.03 10.06
CA CYS A 13 -8.74 -12.60 10.31
C CYS A 13 -9.45 -12.42 11.65
N VAL A 14 -8.71 -11.99 12.66
CA VAL A 14 -9.24 -11.71 14.00
C VAL A 14 -9.24 -10.21 14.21
N LYS A 15 -10.43 -9.62 14.12
CA LYS A 15 -10.59 -8.17 14.21
C LYS A 15 -10.63 -7.70 15.65
N THR A 16 -9.93 -6.59 15.93
CA THR A 16 -10.00 -5.85 17.18
C THR A 16 -10.26 -4.39 16.87
N HIS A 17 -10.80 -3.68 17.83
CA HIS A 17 -11.01 -2.23 17.72
C HIS A 17 -9.75 -1.53 18.20
N PHE A 18 -9.09 -0.74 17.32
CA PHE A 18 -7.82 -0.12 17.69
C PHE A 18 -7.63 1.23 17.02
N ASP A 19 -6.72 2.03 17.58
CA ASP A 19 -6.36 3.36 17.09
C ASP A 19 -5.51 3.21 15.82
N PHE A 20 -6.12 3.42 14.68
CA PHE A 20 -5.47 3.29 13.39
C PHE A 20 -4.49 4.42 13.13
N THR A 21 -4.76 5.61 13.65
CA THR A 21 -3.83 6.75 13.54
C THR A 21 -2.49 6.42 14.17
N GLN A 22 -2.50 5.93 15.41
CA GLN A 22 -1.27 5.55 16.11
C GLN A 22 -0.57 4.37 15.43
N PHE A 23 -1.34 3.41 14.97
CA PHE A 23 -0.81 2.28 14.21
C PHE A 23 -0.02 2.76 12.99
N LEU A 24 -0.58 3.67 12.21
CA LEU A 24 0.09 4.23 11.02
C LEU A 24 1.33 5.03 11.40
N ARG A 25 1.29 5.81 12.48
CA ARG A 25 2.46 6.56 12.96
C ARG A 25 3.62 5.62 13.28
N GLN A 26 3.34 4.50 13.93
CA GLN A 26 4.36 3.50 14.27
C GLN A 26 4.95 2.85 13.01
N ARG A 27 4.11 2.53 12.03
CA ARG A 27 4.59 1.95 10.78
C ARG A 27 5.43 2.93 9.98
N LEU A 28 5.01 4.19 9.92
CA LEU A 28 5.77 5.25 9.24
C LEU A 28 7.13 5.48 9.92
N ALA A 29 7.18 5.46 11.24
CA ALA A 29 8.44 5.58 11.97
C ALA A 29 9.39 4.42 11.62
N ALA A 30 8.88 3.21 11.45
CA ALA A 30 9.67 2.05 11.08
C ALA A 30 10.28 2.16 9.66
N PHE A 31 9.64 2.93 8.77
CA PHE A 31 10.11 3.14 7.39
C PHE A 31 10.93 4.41 7.21
N ASP A 32 11.08 5.25 8.23
CA ASP A 32 11.73 6.56 8.11
C ASP A 32 13.15 6.44 7.57
N ASP A 33 13.96 5.54 8.13
CA ASP A 33 15.34 5.34 7.68
C ASP A 33 15.40 4.91 6.20
N LEU A 34 14.48 4.07 5.77
CA LEU A 34 14.43 3.63 4.37
C LEU A 34 14.12 4.80 3.44
N PHE A 35 13.16 5.65 3.81
CA PHE A 35 12.83 6.83 3.00
C PHE A 35 14.01 7.79 2.92
N VAL A 36 14.70 8.02 4.02
CA VAL A 36 15.92 8.86 4.04
C VAL A 36 17.00 8.26 3.14
N GLN A 37 17.22 6.95 3.24
CA GLN A 37 18.21 6.26 2.40
C GLN A 37 17.88 6.36 0.92
N LYS A 38 16.59 6.35 0.57
CA LYS A 38 16.10 6.48 -0.80
C LYS A 38 15.98 7.93 -1.27
N GLU A 39 16.37 8.89 -0.43
CA GLU A 39 16.29 10.32 -0.72
C GLU A 39 14.87 10.77 -1.06
N LEU A 40 13.89 10.28 -0.31
CA LEU A 40 12.49 10.62 -0.48
C LEU A 40 12.01 11.52 0.65
N SER A 41 11.26 12.55 0.31
CA SER A 41 10.59 13.41 1.28
C SER A 41 9.23 12.79 1.62
N VAL A 42 8.88 12.76 2.90
CA VAL A 42 7.61 12.17 3.33
C VAL A 42 6.76 13.25 4.00
N ALA A 43 5.55 13.45 3.48
CA ALA A 43 4.55 14.32 4.07
C ALA A 43 3.47 13.45 4.71
N ILE A 44 3.26 13.65 6.01
CA ILE A 44 2.32 12.85 6.79
C ILE A 44 1.20 13.76 7.26
N ASN A 45 -0.04 13.42 6.89
CA ASN A 45 -1.24 14.14 7.32
C ASN A 45 -2.26 13.13 7.82
N LEU A 46 -2.18 12.78 9.07
CA LEU A 46 -3.04 11.80 9.71
C LEU A 46 -4.00 12.50 10.67
N LEU A 47 -5.30 12.38 10.40
CA LEU A 47 -6.32 12.85 11.33
C LEU A 47 -6.19 12.04 12.63
N PRO A 48 -6.12 12.67 13.80
CA PRO A 48 -5.98 11.94 15.06
C PRO A 48 -7.27 11.19 15.44
N ASP A 49 -7.12 10.22 16.32
CA ASP A 49 -8.23 9.49 16.94
C ASP A 49 -9.17 8.80 15.95
N ILE A 50 -8.59 8.21 14.89
CA ILE A 50 -9.33 7.35 13.97
C ILE A 50 -9.17 5.90 14.41
N TYR A 51 -10.30 5.26 14.70
CA TYR A 51 -10.36 3.86 15.11
C TYR A 51 -11.00 3.03 14.02
N ILE A 52 -10.51 1.81 13.84
CA ILE A 52 -11.11 0.82 12.94
C ILE A 52 -11.20 -0.53 13.63
N ASP A 53 -12.07 -1.38 13.10
CA ASP A 53 -12.10 -2.79 13.46
C ASP A 53 -11.31 -3.57 12.41
N GLY A 54 -10.19 -4.16 12.83
CA GLY A 54 -9.33 -4.87 11.91
C GLY A 54 -8.35 -5.78 12.61
N ASP A 55 -7.70 -6.59 11.81
CA ASP A 55 -6.61 -7.46 12.27
C ASP A 55 -5.29 -6.70 12.14
N MET A 56 -4.73 -6.30 13.28
CA MET A 56 -3.49 -5.49 13.28
C MET A 56 -2.33 -6.18 12.57
N GLY A 57 -2.17 -7.49 12.75
CA GLY A 57 -1.09 -8.23 12.12
C GLY A 57 -1.24 -8.28 10.60
N LEU A 58 -2.45 -8.49 10.10
CA LEU A 58 -2.72 -8.48 8.67
C LEU A 58 -2.61 -7.07 8.09
N LEU A 59 -3.12 -6.07 8.78
CA LEU A 59 -3.03 -4.68 8.32
C LEU A 59 -1.60 -4.16 8.33
N GLN A 60 -0.74 -4.67 9.22
CA GLN A 60 0.69 -4.39 9.15
C GLN A 60 1.29 -4.86 7.82
N LYS A 61 0.91 -6.05 7.35
CA LYS A 61 1.36 -6.54 6.04
C LYS A 61 0.90 -5.61 4.92
N VAL A 62 -0.33 -5.12 4.99
CA VAL A 62 -0.87 -4.17 4.00
C VAL A 62 -0.04 -2.88 3.99
N VAL A 63 0.06 -2.23 5.13
CA VAL A 63 0.74 -0.93 5.24
C VAL A 63 2.21 -1.06 4.87
N ASP A 64 2.90 -2.09 5.36
CA ASP A 64 4.31 -2.30 5.05
C ASP A 64 4.53 -2.56 3.56
N ASN A 65 3.64 -3.30 2.90
CA ASN A 65 3.71 -3.47 1.45
C ASN A 65 3.51 -2.15 0.69
N LEU A 66 2.55 -1.34 1.10
CA LEU A 66 2.28 -0.07 0.44
C LEU A 66 3.41 0.94 0.64
N LEU A 67 3.95 1.05 1.85
CA LEU A 67 5.08 1.93 2.13
C LEU A 67 6.36 1.43 1.45
N GLY A 68 6.57 0.12 1.46
CA GLY A 68 7.71 -0.49 0.79
C GLY A 68 7.68 -0.28 -0.73
N ASN A 69 6.50 -0.40 -1.35
CA ASN A 69 6.33 -0.11 -2.77
C ASN A 69 6.61 1.36 -3.09
N ALA A 70 6.10 2.28 -2.27
CA ALA A 70 6.38 3.70 -2.46
C ALA A 70 7.88 3.99 -2.41
N ALA A 71 8.61 3.37 -1.46
CA ALA A 71 10.06 3.53 -1.36
C ALA A 71 10.80 2.92 -2.55
N THR A 72 10.35 1.74 -3.01
CA THR A 72 11.03 0.99 -4.08
C THR A 72 10.88 1.66 -5.44
N TYR A 73 9.69 2.14 -5.75
CA TYR A 73 9.36 2.62 -7.10
C TYR A 73 9.46 4.12 -7.28
N SER A 74 9.66 4.89 -6.22
CA SER A 74 9.88 6.33 -6.33
C SER A 74 11.35 6.62 -6.63
N PRO A 75 11.64 7.37 -7.72
CA PRO A 75 13.02 7.80 -7.97
C PRO A 75 13.52 8.74 -6.87
N PRO A 76 14.85 8.78 -6.60
CA PRO A 76 15.40 9.71 -5.62
C PRO A 76 15.01 11.17 -5.89
N GLY A 77 14.81 11.93 -4.84
CA GLY A 77 14.41 13.34 -4.93
C GLY A 77 12.90 13.56 -5.02
N ASN A 78 12.12 12.49 -5.05
CA ASN A 78 10.66 12.57 -5.10
C ASN A 78 10.03 12.53 -3.71
N SER A 79 8.70 12.50 -3.66
CA SER A 79 7.93 12.63 -2.42
C SER A 79 6.95 11.49 -2.24
N VAL A 80 6.73 11.13 -0.98
CA VAL A 80 5.65 10.24 -0.57
C VAL A 80 4.71 11.01 0.33
N ARG A 81 3.41 10.93 0.09
CA ARG A 81 2.38 11.57 0.92
C ARG A 81 1.46 10.52 1.50
N VAL A 82 1.25 10.58 2.81
CA VAL A 82 0.38 9.65 3.50
C VAL A 82 -0.71 10.46 4.20
N ASN A 83 -1.96 10.21 3.84
CA ASN A 83 -3.11 10.90 4.37
C ASN A 83 -4.08 9.91 5.00
N LEU A 84 -4.63 10.26 6.15
CA LEU A 84 -5.69 9.52 6.81
C LEU A 84 -6.80 10.50 7.16
N ARG A 85 -8.01 10.24 6.67
CA ARG A 85 -9.18 11.05 6.93
C ARG A 85 -10.41 10.18 7.16
N GLN A 86 -11.42 10.78 7.71
CA GLN A 86 -12.71 10.13 7.94
C GLN A 86 -13.83 11.02 7.40
N ALA A 87 -14.75 10.42 6.66
CA ALA A 87 -15.90 11.11 6.10
C ALA A 87 -17.06 10.12 5.95
N GLU A 88 -18.26 10.53 6.35
CA GLU A 88 -19.48 9.72 6.20
C GLU A 88 -19.33 8.29 6.75
N GLU A 89 -18.74 8.16 7.94
CA GLU A 89 -18.50 6.89 8.63
C GLU A 89 -17.49 5.98 7.94
N LYS A 90 -16.80 6.47 6.90
CA LYS A 90 -15.74 5.72 6.21
C LYS A 90 -14.38 6.31 6.52
N VAL A 91 -13.38 5.43 6.59
CA VAL A 91 -12.00 5.80 6.83
C VAL A 91 -11.21 5.66 5.52
N TYR A 92 -10.51 6.70 5.14
CA TYR A 92 -9.76 6.77 3.89
C TYR A 92 -8.27 6.89 4.20
N LEU A 93 -7.51 5.88 3.79
CA LEU A 93 -6.05 5.92 3.79
C LEU A 93 -5.57 6.11 2.37
N THR A 94 -4.76 7.13 2.14
CA THR A 94 -4.18 7.39 0.82
C THR A 94 -2.67 7.45 0.93
N ILE A 95 -1.98 6.71 0.07
CA ILE A 95 -0.52 6.74 -0.03
C ILE A 95 -0.18 7.11 -1.47
N GLU A 96 0.48 8.24 -1.66
CA GLU A 96 0.85 8.76 -2.98
C GLU A 96 2.36 8.86 -3.07
N ASN A 97 2.91 8.53 -4.24
CA ASN A 97 4.32 8.75 -4.53
C ASN A 97 4.48 9.41 -5.89
N THR A 98 5.43 10.33 -5.97
CA THR A 98 5.69 11.12 -7.17
C THR A 98 6.82 10.53 -8.01
N GLY A 99 6.94 11.03 -9.25
CA GLY A 99 8.04 10.68 -10.15
C GLY A 99 7.86 9.40 -10.94
N VAL A 100 6.68 8.78 -10.86
CA VAL A 100 6.34 7.55 -11.58
C VAL A 100 4.87 7.59 -11.99
N HIS A 101 4.57 7.02 -13.14
CA HIS A 101 3.21 6.77 -13.59
C HIS A 101 3.06 5.32 -14.02
N ILE A 102 1.88 4.78 -13.84
CA ILE A 102 1.56 3.42 -14.26
C ILE A 102 0.82 3.51 -15.58
N PRO A 103 1.24 2.76 -16.63
CA PRO A 103 0.46 2.69 -17.86
C PRO A 103 -0.98 2.28 -17.58
N GLU A 104 -1.93 2.93 -18.22
CA GLU A 104 -3.37 2.71 -17.95
C GLU A 104 -3.77 1.23 -18.13
N ASP A 105 -3.18 0.54 -19.10
CA ASP A 105 -3.46 -0.87 -19.34
C ASP A 105 -2.96 -1.77 -18.21
N ASP A 106 -2.02 -1.30 -17.40
CA ASP A 106 -1.46 -2.07 -16.29
C ASP A 106 -2.26 -1.90 -14.99
N ILE A 107 -2.99 -0.80 -14.83
CA ILE A 107 -3.67 -0.48 -13.57
C ILE A 107 -4.64 -1.59 -13.16
N SER A 108 -5.45 -2.09 -14.08
CA SER A 108 -6.42 -3.15 -13.79
C SER A 108 -5.78 -4.49 -13.40
N LYS A 109 -4.50 -4.67 -13.67
CA LYS A 109 -3.78 -5.92 -13.45
C LYS A 109 -2.85 -5.89 -12.23
N LEU A 110 -2.71 -4.74 -11.58
CA LEU A 110 -1.73 -4.56 -10.50
C LEU A 110 -1.96 -5.48 -9.31
N PHE A 111 -3.20 -5.88 -9.07
CA PHE A 111 -3.54 -6.76 -7.96
C PHE A 111 -3.50 -8.25 -8.32
N GLU A 112 -3.19 -8.59 -9.58
CA GLU A 112 -3.00 -9.98 -9.99
C GLU A 112 -1.70 -10.52 -9.41
N PRO A 113 -1.66 -11.80 -8.99
CA PRO A 113 -0.42 -12.39 -8.47
C PRO A 113 0.67 -12.41 -9.54
N PHE A 114 1.88 -12.06 -9.14
CA PHE A 114 3.09 -11.98 -9.98
C PHE A 114 3.07 -10.91 -11.08
N TYR A 115 1.99 -10.12 -11.17
CA TYR A 115 1.97 -9.04 -12.15
C TYR A 115 2.92 -7.93 -11.74
N ARG A 116 3.73 -7.48 -12.66
CA ARG A 116 4.64 -6.34 -12.47
C ARG A 116 4.58 -5.46 -13.71
N VAL A 117 4.63 -4.14 -13.49
CA VAL A 117 4.77 -3.18 -14.58
C VAL A 117 6.10 -3.45 -15.28
N GLU A 118 6.12 -3.42 -16.61
CA GLU A 118 7.29 -3.79 -17.41
C GLU A 118 8.56 -3.04 -17.00
N GLN A 119 8.45 -1.75 -16.70
CA GLN A 119 9.55 -0.92 -16.24
C GLN A 119 10.12 -1.33 -14.88
N SER A 120 9.33 -2.02 -14.05
CA SER A 120 9.73 -2.49 -12.73
C SER A 120 10.16 -3.96 -12.71
N ARG A 121 10.16 -4.63 -13.86
CA ARG A 121 10.62 -6.03 -13.98
C ARG A 121 12.13 -6.18 -13.86
N ASN A 122 12.85 -5.06 -13.80
CA ASN A 122 14.29 -5.06 -13.61
C ASN A 122 14.63 -5.63 -12.23
N ARG A 123 15.64 -6.50 -12.18
CA ARG A 123 16.12 -7.11 -10.92
C ARG A 123 16.52 -6.09 -9.85
N GLN A 124 16.89 -4.88 -10.25
CA GLN A 124 17.31 -3.81 -9.33
C GLN A 124 16.15 -3.21 -8.53
N THR A 125 14.91 -3.35 -8.98
CA THR A 125 13.75 -2.83 -8.28
C THR A 125 13.19 -3.78 -7.24
N GLY A 126 13.61 -5.04 -7.26
CA GLY A 126 13.18 -6.04 -6.29
C GLY A 126 11.70 -6.43 -6.41
N GLY A 127 11.22 -7.23 -5.48
CA GLY A 127 9.82 -7.62 -5.38
C GLY A 127 9.42 -8.80 -6.26
N SER A 128 8.50 -9.60 -5.76
CA SER A 128 7.99 -10.80 -6.42
C SER A 128 6.73 -10.58 -7.26
N GLY A 129 6.12 -9.37 -7.18
CA GLY A 129 4.80 -9.11 -7.76
C GLY A 129 3.65 -9.64 -6.92
N LEU A 130 3.90 -10.11 -5.70
CA LEU A 130 2.88 -10.63 -4.80
C LEU A 130 2.37 -9.58 -3.80
N GLY A 131 3.09 -8.48 -3.59
CA GLY A 131 2.76 -7.49 -2.57
C GLY A 131 1.35 -6.92 -2.71
N LEU A 132 0.97 -6.45 -3.88
CA LEU A 132 -0.37 -5.89 -4.10
C LEU A 132 -1.45 -6.96 -4.12
N TYR A 133 -1.14 -8.18 -4.57
CA TYR A 133 -2.06 -9.31 -4.46
C TYR A 133 -2.38 -9.61 -3.00
N ILE A 134 -1.38 -9.64 -2.14
CA ILE A 134 -1.55 -9.84 -0.70
C ILE A 134 -2.37 -8.70 -0.09
N VAL A 135 -2.09 -7.46 -0.47
CA VAL A 135 -2.87 -6.29 -0.03
C VAL A 135 -4.34 -6.46 -0.39
N LYS A 136 -4.64 -6.79 -1.64
CA LYS A 136 -6.02 -6.99 -2.10
C LYS A 136 -6.73 -8.09 -1.32
N THR A 137 -6.03 -9.21 -1.09
CA THR A 137 -6.56 -10.35 -0.34
C THR A 137 -6.94 -9.93 1.09
N ILE A 138 -6.04 -9.25 1.79
CA ILE A 138 -6.27 -8.82 3.17
C ILE A 138 -7.37 -7.76 3.25
N ILE A 139 -7.36 -6.79 2.34
CA ILE A 139 -8.38 -5.73 2.31
C ILE A 139 -9.76 -6.33 2.06
N ASN A 140 -9.87 -7.33 1.18
CA ASN A 140 -11.13 -8.04 0.98
C ASN A 140 -11.61 -8.77 2.25
N LEU A 141 -10.71 -9.33 3.03
CA LEU A 141 -11.05 -9.96 4.31
C LEU A 141 -11.61 -8.95 5.32
N HIS A 142 -11.29 -7.69 5.17
CA HIS A 142 -11.80 -6.60 6.02
C HIS A 142 -13.07 -5.96 5.46
N ASN A 143 -13.62 -6.47 4.36
CA ASN A 143 -14.75 -5.88 3.65
C ASN A 143 -14.47 -4.42 3.27
N ALA A 144 -13.23 -4.12 3.01
CA ALA A 144 -12.74 -2.81 2.61
C ALA A 144 -12.40 -2.79 1.12
N GLU A 145 -12.05 -1.63 0.60
CA GLU A 145 -11.75 -1.45 -0.82
C GLU A 145 -10.34 -0.90 -0.97
N VAL A 146 -9.63 -1.32 -2.02
CA VAL A 146 -8.35 -0.75 -2.42
C VAL A 146 -8.37 -0.45 -3.91
N SER A 147 -7.84 0.71 -4.27
CA SER A 147 -7.75 1.14 -5.66
C SER A 147 -6.44 1.88 -5.91
N VAL A 148 -6.03 1.92 -7.17
CA VAL A 148 -4.83 2.60 -7.64
C VAL A 148 -5.21 3.50 -8.80
N GLN A 149 -4.65 4.71 -8.81
CA GLN A 149 -4.83 5.63 -9.93
C GLN A 149 -3.58 6.48 -10.11
N ASN A 150 -3.34 6.93 -11.34
CA ASN A 150 -2.35 7.96 -11.60
C ASN A 150 -2.86 9.32 -11.12
N THR A 151 -1.94 10.14 -10.64
CA THR A 151 -2.18 11.56 -10.33
C THR A 151 -1.38 12.41 -11.32
N ASP A 152 -1.46 13.73 -11.21
CA ASP A 152 -0.72 14.64 -12.11
C ASP A 152 0.79 14.43 -12.02
N ASP A 153 1.30 14.08 -10.84
CA ASP A 153 2.73 13.97 -10.57
C ASP A 153 3.17 12.58 -10.09
N GLY A 154 2.28 11.61 -10.06
CA GLY A 154 2.64 10.29 -9.56
C GLY A 154 1.52 9.27 -9.56
N VAL A 155 1.50 8.45 -8.53
CA VAL A 155 0.55 7.35 -8.33
C VAL A 155 -0.06 7.45 -6.93
N SER A 156 -1.36 7.19 -6.82
CA SER A 156 -2.09 7.17 -5.56
C SER A 156 -2.74 5.81 -5.34
N ILE A 157 -2.52 5.25 -4.16
CA ILE A 157 -3.22 4.05 -3.69
C ILE A 157 -4.15 4.48 -2.56
N LYS A 158 -5.42 4.10 -2.68
CA LYS A 158 -6.45 4.44 -1.71
C LYS A 158 -7.05 3.18 -1.11
N VAL A 159 -7.13 3.14 0.22
CA VAL A 159 -7.85 2.09 0.96
C VAL A 159 -9.01 2.75 1.69
N ILE A 160 -10.19 2.15 1.56
CA ILE A 160 -11.42 2.64 2.19
C ILE A 160 -11.95 1.55 3.11
N PHE A 161 -11.99 1.87 4.38
CA PHE A 161 -12.57 1.00 5.41
C PHE A 161 -14.00 1.37 5.74
#